data_889f0325d442b944a02a2b2457e13a52
#
_entry.id   889f0325d442b944a02a2b2457e13a52
#
_cell.length_a   1.000
_cell.length_b   1.000
_cell.length_c   1.000
_cell.angle_alpha   90.00
_cell.angle_beta   90.00
_cell.angle_gamma   90.00
#
_symmetry.space_group_name_H-M   'P 1'
#
loop_
_entity.id
_entity.type
_entity.pdbx_description
1 polymer ?
#
loop_
_entity_poly.entity_id
_entity_poly.type
_entity_poly.pdbx_seq_one_letter_code
_entity_poly.pdbx_strand_id
1 'polypeptide(L)'
;MEDAKELVQKCKGCQKFSSKPHQPASALKTILIPWPFVVWGLDMVGPFKTARGGLTHLLVAVDKFTKWVEVNPIKKLNGPTAVTFITDITIRYGIPHSIISDNGTNFAKGALARFCATQGIRLDLASVAHPQSNSQVERANGLILSGIKPRLIEPLERSAGCWLDELPAVLWSLRTTPNKSTGFTPFFLVYGAEAVIPTDIEFDSPRVTMYTEEEAEEARQDSVDLLEEGRLLALSWSSIYQQSLRRYHNRKVRPRSFQEGDLVLRLIQRTAGQHKLSAPWEGPFIINKVLGNDSYYLIDAQKPRACKRDDSGKETERPWNANLL
;
A
#
# COMPACT_ATOMS: atom_id res chain seq x y z
N MET A 1 13.39 13.50 42.00
CA MET A 1 13.13 12.99 40.62
C MET A 1 11.64 12.78 40.34
N GLU A 2 10.85 12.41 41.33
CA GLU A 2 9.39 12.22 41.22
C GLU A 2 8.65 13.52 40.86
N ASP A 3 8.99 14.63 41.56
CA ASP A 3 8.40 15.95 41.32
C ASP A 3 8.59 16.48 39.89
N ALA A 4 9.80 16.26 39.31
CA ALA A 4 10.05 16.66 37.94
C ALA A 4 9.23 15.83 36.92
N LYS A 5 9.01 14.55 37.19
CA LYS A 5 8.19 13.68 36.38
C LYS A 5 6.71 14.10 36.43
N GLU A 6 6.21 14.43 37.60
CA GLU A 6 4.86 14.93 37.79
C GLU A 6 4.64 16.29 37.11
N LEU A 7 5.63 17.19 37.19
CA LEU A 7 5.61 18.47 36.46
C LEU A 7 5.51 18.28 34.95
N VAL A 8 6.32 17.41 34.39
CA VAL A 8 6.31 17.10 32.94
C VAL A 8 4.97 16.49 32.51
N GLN A 9 4.39 15.61 33.31
CA GLN A 9 3.09 15.00 33.03
C GLN A 9 1.96 16.00 33.01
N LYS A 10 2.02 17.08 33.82
CA LYS A 10 0.99 18.14 33.89
C LYS A 10 1.26 19.30 32.91
N CYS A 11 2.46 19.43 32.39
CA CYS A 11 2.85 20.52 31.49
C CYS A 11 2.34 20.32 30.07
N LYS A 12 1.39 21.16 29.62
CA LYS A 12 0.83 21.14 28.26
C LYS A 12 1.90 21.26 27.17
N GLY A 13 2.93 22.09 27.39
CA GLY A 13 4.04 22.25 26.46
C GLY A 13 4.85 20.96 26.31
N CYS A 14 5.25 20.35 27.43
CA CYS A 14 6.01 19.10 27.42
C CYS A 14 5.22 17.98 26.78
N GLN A 15 3.91 17.90 27.00
CA GLN A 15 3.05 16.89 26.39
C GLN A 15 2.92 17.07 24.87
N LYS A 16 2.63 18.30 24.41
CA LYS A 16 2.42 18.60 22.99
C LYS A 16 3.70 18.57 22.14
N PHE A 17 4.85 18.76 22.75
CA PHE A 17 6.17 18.73 22.09
C PHE A 17 7.00 17.48 22.43
N SER A 18 6.39 16.48 23.07
CA SER A 18 7.06 15.23 23.35
C SER A 18 7.55 14.55 22.05
N SER A 19 8.71 13.91 22.11
CA SER A 19 9.23 13.15 20.98
C SER A 19 8.29 11.99 20.64
N LYS A 20 8.09 11.75 19.32
CA LYS A 20 7.32 10.60 18.85
C LYS A 20 7.96 9.32 19.38
N PRO A 21 7.22 8.42 20.05
CA PRO A 21 7.76 7.13 20.40
C PRO A 21 8.10 6.34 19.13
N HIS A 22 9.35 5.87 19.04
CA HIS A 22 9.79 5.05 17.90
C HIS A 22 9.31 3.58 17.97
N GLN A 23 8.63 3.23 19.06
CA GLN A 23 8.20 1.87 19.32
C GLN A 23 6.74 1.68 18.90
N PRO A 24 6.45 0.66 18.09
CA PRO A 24 5.08 0.36 17.70
C PRO A 24 4.25 -0.05 18.91
N ALA A 25 2.98 0.38 18.95
CA ALA A 25 2.05 0.08 20.04
C ALA A 25 1.31 -1.24 19.84
N SER A 26 1.26 -1.75 18.60
CA SER A 26 0.53 -2.97 18.25
C SER A 26 1.36 -3.97 17.46
N ALA A 27 1.00 -5.25 17.59
CA ALA A 27 1.63 -6.32 16.84
C ALA A 27 1.33 -6.22 15.34
N LEU A 28 2.31 -6.56 14.52
CA LEU A 28 2.13 -6.64 13.08
C LEU A 28 1.25 -7.83 12.71
N LYS A 29 0.11 -7.58 12.12
CA LYS A 29 -0.76 -8.59 11.51
C LYS A 29 -0.48 -8.68 10.03
N THR A 30 -0.28 -9.88 9.51
CA THR A 30 -0.04 -10.13 8.09
C THR A 30 -1.13 -11.07 7.56
N ILE A 31 -1.58 -10.82 6.34
CA ILE A 31 -2.56 -11.65 5.65
C ILE A 31 -1.80 -12.52 4.66
N LEU A 32 -1.93 -13.84 4.79
CA LEU A 32 -1.44 -14.77 3.79
C LEU A 32 -2.51 -14.91 2.69
N ILE A 33 -2.11 -14.69 1.45
CA ILE A 33 -2.99 -14.79 0.29
C ILE A 33 -2.65 -16.10 -0.40
N PRO A 34 -3.63 -17.03 -0.56
CA PRO A 34 -3.35 -18.39 -0.98
C PRO A 34 -3.08 -18.56 -2.47
N TRP A 35 -3.61 -17.67 -3.35
CA TRP A 35 -3.45 -17.78 -4.81
C TRP A 35 -3.41 -16.44 -5.53
N PRO A 36 -2.97 -16.44 -6.80
CA PRO A 36 -2.85 -15.24 -7.63
C PRO A 36 -4.18 -14.52 -7.84
N PHE A 37 -4.11 -13.20 -8.00
CA PHE A 37 -5.17 -12.30 -8.46
C PHE A 37 -6.39 -12.16 -7.55
N VAL A 38 -6.41 -12.85 -6.40
CA VAL A 38 -7.51 -12.79 -5.44
C VAL A 38 -7.57 -11.46 -4.70
N VAL A 39 -6.42 -10.86 -4.41
CA VAL A 39 -6.33 -9.60 -3.66
C VAL A 39 -5.40 -8.63 -4.36
N TRP A 40 -5.94 -7.52 -4.81
CA TRP A 40 -5.17 -6.43 -5.38
C TRP A 40 -5.04 -5.26 -4.40
N GLY A 41 -3.86 -4.69 -4.34
CA GLY A 41 -3.67 -3.38 -3.70
C GLY A 41 -3.75 -2.29 -4.75
N LEU A 42 -4.44 -1.20 -4.47
CA LEU A 42 -4.63 -0.07 -5.36
C LEU A 42 -4.14 1.21 -4.70
N ASP A 43 -3.38 2.02 -5.44
CA ASP A 43 -2.87 3.30 -4.97
C ASP A 43 -2.59 4.26 -6.14
N MET A 44 -2.32 5.52 -5.84
CA MET A 44 -2.01 6.55 -6.81
C MET A 44 -0.67 7.23 -6.48
N VAL A 45 0.16 7.41 -7.50
CA VAL A 45 1.45 8.10 -7.39
C VAL A 45 1.44 9.37 -8.21
N GLY A 46 1.90 10.45 -7.65
CA GLY A 46 2.02 11.75 -8.31
C GLY A 46 1.85 12.93 -7.34
N PRO A 47 1.79 14.17 -7.82
CA PRO A 47 1.90 14.54 -9.22
C PRO A 47 3.34 14.50 -9.76
N PHE A 48 3.49 14.03 -10.98
CA PHE A 48 4.70 14.17 -11.79
C PHE A 48 4.66 15.46 -12.60
N LYS A 49 5.79 15.83 -13.22
CA LYS A 49 5.78 16.87 -14.26
C LYS A 49 4.89 16.42 -15.41
N THR A 50 4.14 17.36 -15.98
CA THR A 50 3.16 17.06 -17.02
C THR A 50 3.82 16.40 -18.24
N ALA A 51 3.40 15.20 -18.56
CA ALA A 51 3.80 14.46 -19.75
C ALA A 51 2.86 14.74 -20.93
N ARG A 52 3.22 14.19 -22.10
CA ARG A 52 2.36 14.25 -23.30
C ARG A 52 0.94 13.76 -22.96
N GLY A 53 -0.05 14.42 -23.53
CA GLY A 53 -1.46 14.15 -23.22
C GLY A 53 -1.95 14.72 -21.88
N GLY A 54 -1.14 15.52 -21.16
CA GLY A 54 -1.53 16.12 -19.89
C GLY A 54 -1.49 15.17 -18.71
N LEU A 55 -0.75 14.07 -18.80
CA LEU A 55 -0.65 13.03 -17.77
C LEU A 55 0.29 13.47 -16.64
N THR A 56 -0.15 13.30 -15.40
CA THR A 56 0.58 13.78 -14.21
C THR A 56 0.60 12.74 -13.07
N HIS A 57 -0.17 11.68 -13.16
CA HIS A 57 -0.26 10.67 -12.10
C HIS A 57 -0.22 9.27 -12.69
N LEU A 58 0.12 8.30 -11.86
CA LEU A 58 0.01 6.87 -12.12
C LEU A 58 -1.01 6.26 -11.17
N LEU A 59 -1.97 5.52 -11.71
CA LEU A 59 -2.80 4.62 -10.95
C LEU A 59 -2.11 3.26 -10.96
N VAL A 60 -1.82 2.71 -9.80
CA VAL A 60 -1.00 1.50 -9.62
C VAL A 60 -1.82 0.43 -8.93
N ALA A 61 -1.83 -0.76 -9.49
CA ALA A 61 -2.41 -1.95 -8.87
C ALA A 61 -1.34 -3.04 -8.75
N VAL A 62 -1.31 -3.71 -7.60
CA VAL A 62 -0.35 -4.80 -7.33
C VAL A 62 -1.11 -6.03 -6.86
N ASP A 63 -0.96 -7.14 -7.56
CA ASP A 63 -1.41 -8.43 -7.04
C ASP A 63 -0.58 -8.82 -5.81
N LYS A 64 -1.26 -9.07 -4.72
CA LYS A 64 -0.58 -9.31 -3.43
C LYS A 64 0.09 -10.67 -3.33
N PHE A 65 -0.26 -11.63 -4.20
CA PHE A 65 0.38 -12.92 -4.27
C PHE A 65 1.62 -12.88 -5.18
N THR A 66 1.45 -12.70 -6.47
CA THR A 66 2.52 -12.74 -7.48
C THR A 66 3.46 -11.55 -7.43
N LYS A 67 3.03 -10.43 -6.84
CA LYS A 67 3.67 -9.10 -6.90
C LYS A 67 3.64 -8.49 -8.30
N TRP A 68 2.79 -9.00 -9.17
CA TRP A 68 2.53 -8.42 -10.48
C TRP A 68 2.02 -6.99 -10.36
N VAL A 69 2.57 -6.10 -11.17
CA VAL A 69 2.26 -4.67 -11.14
C VAL A 69 1.59 -4.25 -12.44
N GLU A 70 0.41 -3.64 -12.30
CA GLU A 70 -0.30 -2.95 -13.38
C GLU A 70 -0.29 -1.45 -13.11
N VAL A 71 -0.09 -0.66 -14.18
CA VAL A 71 -0.01 0.80 -14.05
C VAL A 71 -0.76 1.47 -15.19
N ASN A 72 -1.54 2.49 -14.86
CA ASN A 72 -2.22 3.32 -15.83
C ASN A 72 -1.88 4.80 -15.60
N PRO A 73 -1.19 5.48 -16.56
CA PRO A 73 -0.96 6.91 -16.51
C PRO A 73 -2.27 7.70 -16.64
N ILE A 74 -2.51 8.66 -15.77
CA ILE A 74 -3.75 9.45 -15.71
C ILE A 74 -3.47 10.95 -15.56
N LYS A 75 -4.41 11.78 -16.00
CA LYS A 75 -4.36 13.24 -15.78
C LYS A 75 -4.68 13.59 -14.34
N LYS A 76 -5.78 13.03 -13.86
CA LYS A 76 -6.33 13.24 -12.53
C LYS A 76 -7.14 12.00 -12.14
N LEU A 77 -7.06 11.61 -10.89
CA LEU A 77 -7.90 10.54 -10.39
C LEU A 77 -9.36 11.01 -10.32
N ASN A 78 -10.22 10.24 -10.96
CA ASN A 78 -11.66 10.33 -10.82
C ASN A 78 -12.28 8.92 -10.75
N GLY A 79 -13.52 8.82 -10.29
CA GLY A 79 -14.20 7.54 -10.13
C GLY A 79 -14.28 6.71 -11.43
N PRO A 80 -14.69 7.28 -12.57
CA PRO A 80 -14.72 6.57 -13.84
C PRO A 80 -13.36 6.00 -14.27
N THR A 81 -12.28 6.77 -14.14
CA THR A 81 -10.91 6.29 -14.50
C THR A 81 -10.49 5.09 -13.64
N ALA A 82 -10.80 5.11 -12.35
CA ALA A 82 -10.53 3.97 -11.47
C ALA A 82 -11.35 2.74 -11.87
N VAL A 83 -12.63 2.93 -12.22
CA VAL A 83 -13.50 1.85 -12.70
C VAL A 83 -12.97 1.23 -13.97
N THR A 84 -12.61 2.04 -14.99
CA THR A 84 -12.03 1.53 -16.24
C THR A 84 -10.78 0.69 -15.97
N PHE A 85 -9.87 1.18 -15.12
CA PHE A 85 -8.64 0.47 -14.79
C PHE A 85 -8.90 -0.88 -14.09
N ILE A 86 -9.84 -0.93 -13.15
CA ILE A 86 -10.20 -2.19 -12.49
C ILE A 86 -10.94 -3.13 -13.46
N THR A 87 -11.75 -2.59 -14.37
CA THR A 87 -12.39 -3.39 -15.42
C THR A 87 -11.35 -4.07 -16.31
N ASP A 88 -10.30 -3.35 -16.73
CA ASP A 88 -9.21 -3.92 -17.53
C ASP A 88 -8.48 -5.03 -16.77
N ILE A 89 -8.23 -4.85 -15.47
CA ILE A 89 -7.63 -5.88 -14.61
C ILE A 89 -8.55 -7.10 -14.53
N THR A 90 -9.84 -6.88 -14.32
CA THR A 90 -10.85 -7.95 -14.22
C THR A 90 -10.95 -8.77 -15.50
N ILE A 91 -10.89 -8.13 -16.67
CA ILE A 91 -10.95 -8.81 -17.97
C ILE A 91 -9.70 -9.68 -18.17
N ARG A 92 -8.52 -9.23 -17.74
CA ARG A 92 -7.25 -9.94 -17.96
C ARG A 92 -6.95 -11.02 -16.93
N TYR A 93 -7.35 -10.83 -15.68
CA TYR A 93 -6.93 -11.69 -14.56
C TYR A 93 -8.09 -12.32 -13.79
N GLY A 94 -9.33 -12.03 -14.17
CA GLY A 94 -10.53 -12.48 -13.46
C GLY A 94 -10.98 -11.50 -12.37
N ILE A 95 -12.17 -11.76 -11.82
CA ILE A 95 -12.78 -10.92 -10.78
C ILE A 95 -12.05 -11.17 -9.45
N PRO A 96 -11.42 -10.16 -8.84
CA PRO A 96 -10.77 -10.33 -7.56
C PRO A 96 -11.79 -10.48 -6.41
N HIS A 97 -11.41 -11.20 -5.37
CA HIS A 97 -12.21 -11.26 -4.15
C HIS A 97 -12.21 -9.91 -3.41
N SER A 98 -11.04 -9.26 -3.35
CA SER A 98 -10.95 -7.95 -2.71
C SER A 98 -9.92 -7.02 -3.34
N ILE A 99 -10.20 -5.72 -3.20
CA ILE A 99 -9.28 -4.64 -3.54
C ILE A 99 -9.00 -3.86 -2.26
N ILE A 100 -7.72 -3.69 -1.95
CA ILE A 100 -7.26 -2.89 -0.80
C ILE A 100 -6.77 -1.55 -1.34
N SER A 101 -7.35 -0.46 -0.87
CA SER A 101 -6.93 0.89 -1.22
C SER A 101 -6.72 1.74 0.01
N ASP A 102 -6.04 2.88 -0.13
CA ASP A 102 -6.02 3.89 0.91
C ASP A 102 -7.43 4.47 1.11
N ASN A 103 -7.64 5.11 2.26
CA ASN A 103 -8.93 5.69 2.62
C ASN A 103 -9.15 7.06 1.95
N GLY A 104 -8.55 7.30 0.78
CA GLY A 104 -8.78 8.49 -0.01
C GLY A 104 -10.25 8.59 -0.46
N THR A 105 -10.81 9.80 -0.40
CA THR A 105 -12.22 10.07 -0.79
C THR A 105 -12.53 9.63 -2.22
N ASN A 106 -11.52 9.56 -3.08
CA ASN A 106 -11.63 9.15 -4.47
C ASN A 106 -11.91 7.65 -4.65
N PHE A 107 -11.44 6.81 -3.71
CA PHE A 107 -11.64 5.36 -3.75
C PHE A 107 -12.80 4.93 -2.83
N ALA A 108 -12.91 5.55 -1.66
CA ALA A 108 -13.85 5.15 -0.60
C ALA A 108 -15.32 5.41 -0.95
N LYS A 109 -15.60 6.48 -1.69
CA LYS A 109 -16.97 6.92 -2.00
C LYS A 109 -17.09 7.19 -3.51
N GLY A 110 -18.15 6.69 -4.15
CA GLY A 110 -18.46 7.02 -5.53
C GLY A 110 -18.50 5.84 -6.51
N ALA A 111 -18.04 6.06 -7.73
CA ALA A 111 -18.19 5.11 -8.83
C ALA A 111 -17.47 3.77 -8.58
N LEU A 112 -16.26 3.80 -8.03
CA LEU A 112 -15.50 2.58 -7.76
C LEU A 112 -16.18 1.72 -6.69
N ALA A 113 -16.65 2.29 -5.59
CA ALA A 113 -17.33 1.54 -4.53
C ALA A 113 -18.61 0.88 -5.06
N ARG A 114 -19.40 1.60 -5.87
CA ARG A 114 -20.59 1.04 -6.53
C ARG A 114 -20.25 -0.09 -7.50
N PHE A 115 -19.21 0.12 -8.32
CA PHE A 115 -18.74 -0.91 -9.25
C PHE A 115 -18.32 -2.18 -8.50
N CYS A 116 -17.50 -2.05 -7.46
CA CYS A 116 -17.08 -3.19 -6.64
C CYS A 116 -18.28 -3.93 -6.04
N ALA A 117 -19.24 -3.20 -5.47
CA ALA A 117 -20.46 -3.80 -4.91
C ALA A 117 -21.28 -4.55 -5.98
N THR A 118 -21.41 -4.01 -7.20
CA THR A 118 -22.12 -4.65 -8.31
C THR A 118 -21.43 -5.91 -8.80
N GLN A 119 -20.07 -5.93 -8.80
CA GLN A 119 -19.29 -7.08 -9.24
C GLN A 119 -19.02 -8.10 -8.13
N GLY A 120 -19.52 -7.88 -6.91
CA GLY A 120 -19.22 -8.75 -5.76
C GLY A 120 -17.79 -8.64 -5.24
N ILE A 121 -17.07 -7.57 -5.58
CA ILE A 121 -15.71 -7.31 -5.14
C ILE A 121 -15.75 -6.59 -3.78
N ARG A 122 -15.06 -7.14 -2.77
CA ARG A 122 -14.92 -6.46 -1.48
C ARG A 122 -13.89 -5.32 -1.58
N LEU A 123 -14.32 -4.09 -1.29
CA LEU A 123 -13.42 -2.94 -1.22
C LEU A 123 -12.97 -2.72 0.23
N ASP A 124 -11.73 -3.09 0.52
CA ASP A 124 -11.10 -2.95 1.83
C ASP A 124 -10.33 -1.62 1.88
N LEU A 125 -10.84 -0.67 2.62
CA LEU A 125 -10.16 0.62 2.79
C LEU A 125 -9.14 0.49 3.92
N ALA A 126 -7.86 0.69 3.58
CA ALA A 126 -6.80 0.80 4.58
C ALA A 126 -7.14 2.00 5.47
N SER A 127 -7.55 1.73 6.70
CA SER A 127 -7.80 2.80 7.67
C SER A 127 -6.47 3.51 7.96
N VAL A 128 -6.54 4.77 8.39
CA VAL A 128 -5.40 5.48 9.01
C VAL A 128 -4.78 4.62 10.13
N ALA A 129 -5.58 3.68 10.66
CA ALA A 129 -5.21 2.72 11.67
C ALA A 129 -4.29 1.57 11.19
N HIS A 130 -4.32 1.19 9.93
CA HIS A 130 -3.52 0.08 9.38
C HIS A 130 -2.86 0.43 8.05
N PRO A 131 -1.93 1.39 8.00
CA PRO A 131 -1.19 1.74 6.79
C PRO A 131 -0.44 0.55 6.20
N GLN A 132 -0.11 -0.44 7.03
CA GLN A 132 0.56 -1.67 6.63
C GLN A 132 -0.25 -2.54 5.66
N SER A 133 -1.58 -2.39 5.61
CA SER A 133 -2.43 -3.12 4.65
C SER A 133 -2.11 -2.77 3.20
N ASN A 134 -1.68 -1.54 2.94
CA ASN A 134 -1.30 -1.07 1.60
C ASN A 134 0.22 -0.98 1.37
N SER A 135 1.04 -1.36 2.36
CA SER A 135 2.51 -1.23 2.33
C SER A 135 3.18 -1.91 1.12
N GLN A 136 2.57 -2.95 0.54
CA GLN A 136 3.11 -3.60 -0.66
C GLN A 136 2.96 -2.70 -1.90
N VAL A 137 1.85 -1.99 -2.03
CA VAL A 137 1.63 -1.03 -3.13
C VAL A 137 2.51 0.21 -2.94
N GLU A 138 2.61 0.72 -1.71
CA GLU A 138 3.53 1.81 -1.38
C GLU A 138 4.98 1.45 -1.73
N ARG A 139 5.38 0.20 -1.45
CA ARG A 139 6.70 -0.30 -1.82
C ARG A 139 6.86 -0.40 -3.35
N ALA A 140 5.87 -0.89 -4.08
CA ALA A 140 5.88 -0.92 -5.53
C ALA A 140 5.98 0.50 -6.12
N ASN A 141 5.25 1.47 -5.56
CA ASN A 141 5.35 2.88 -5.90
C ASN A 141 6.77 3.42 -5.70
N GLY A 142 7.39 3.08 -4.56
CA GLY A 142 8.79 3.40 -4.29
C GLY A 142 9.75 2.81 -5.32
N LEU A 143 9.54 1.56 -5.72
CA LEU A 143 10.36 0.90 -6.74
C LEU A 143 10.15 1.51 -8.14
N ILE A 144 8.92 1.83 -8.52
CA ILE A 144 8.62 2.54 -9.78
C ILE A 144 9.37 3.90 -9.80
N LEU A 145 9.24 4.67 -8.72
CA LEU A 145 9.92 5.96 -8.61
C LEU A 145 11.46 5.82 -8.65
N SER A 146 12.02 4.83 -7.94
CA SER A 146 13.45 4.60 -7.93
C SER A 146 13.98 4.08 -9.27
N GLY A 147 13.16 3.40 -10.05
CA GLY A 147 13.49 2.97 -11.41
C GLY A 147 13.41 4.12 -12.43
N ILE A 148 12.44 5.02 -12.29
CA ILE A 148 12.27 6.17 -13.19
C ILE A 148 13.38 7.23 -12.95
N LYS A 149 13.64 7.59 -11.69
CA LYS A 149 14.55 8.69 -11.33
C LYS A 149 15.93 8.63 -11.99
N PRO A 150 16.69 7.54 -11.93
CA PRO A 150 18.02 7.47 -12.54
C PRO A 150 18.00 7.63 -14.07
N ARG A 151 16.94 7.11 -14.71
CA ARG A 151 16.77 7.17 -16.17
C ARG A 151 16.45 8.57 -16.68
N LEU A 152 16.03 9.46 -15.79
CA LEU A 152 15.65 10.83 -16.15
C LEU A 152 16.78 11.87 -15.98
N ILE A 153 17.97 11.50 -15.50
CA ILE A 153 19.03 12.47 -15.20
C ILE A 153 19.40 13.29 -16.46
N GLU A 154 19.64 12.65 -17.58
CA GLU A 154 19.99 13.32 -18.84
C GLU A 154 18.76 13.84 -19.61
N PRO A 155 17.65 13.05 -19.76
CA PRO A 155 16.48 13.51 -20.50
C PRO A 155 15.67 14.62 -19.80
N LEU A 156 15.75 14.75 -18.45
CA LEU A 156 15.01 15.79 -17.70
C LEU A 156 15.44 17.20 -18.08
N GLU A 157 16.68 17.40 -18.52
CA GLU A 157 17.15 18.69 -19.04
C GLU A 157 16.47 19.04 -20.36
N ARG A 158 16.02 18.03 -21.13
CA ARG A 158 15.41 18.19 -22.45
C ARG A 158 13.88 18.18 -22.44
N SER A 159 13.27 17.36 -21.60
CA SER A 159 11.80 17.25 -21.50
C SER A 159 11.33 16.74 -20.14
N ALA A 160 10.53 17.54 -19.49
CA ALA A 160 10.00 17.26 -18.16
C ALA A 160 9.01 16.07 -18.12
N GLY A 161 8.50 15.63 -19.28
CA GLY A 161 7.50 14.57 -19.41
C GLY A 161 8.03 13.20 -19.79
N CYS A 162 9.35 13.02 -19.93
CA CYS A 162 9.99 11.77 -20.36
C CYS A 162 9.77 10.59 -19.40
N TRP A 163 9.29 10.81 -18.17
CA TRP A 163 8.99 9.74 -17.25
C TRP A 163 8.00 8.71 -17.81
N LEU A 164 7.12 9.14 -18.71
CA LEU A 164 6.14 8.27 -19.36
C LEU A 164 6.80 7.27 -20.31
N ASP A 165 7.87 7.69 -21.00
CA ASP A 165 8.59 6.85 -21.96
C ASP A 165 9.47 5.81 -21.27
N GLU A 166 9.94 6.10 -20.05
CA GLU A 166 10.73 5.18 -19.22
C GLU A 166 9.88 4.15 -18.45
N LEU A 167 8.59 4.41 -18.30
CA LEU A 167 7.69 3.57 -17.51
C LEU A 167 7.63 2.11 -17.98
N PRO A 168 7.55 1.80 -19.30
CA PRO A 168 7.53 0.40 -19.77
C PRO A 168 8.78 -0.38 -19.35
N ALA A 169 9.96 0.21 -19.46
CA ALA A 169 11.22 -0.42 -19.07
C ALA A 169 11.31 -0.71 -17.57
N VAL A 170 10.78 0.21 -16.76
CA VAL A 170 10.71 0.03 -15.30
C VAL A 170 9.74 -1.09 -14.94
N LEU A 171 8.56 -1.14 -15.55
CA LEU A 171 7.57 -2.19 -15.32
C LEU A 171 8.09 -3.55 -15.76
N TRP A 172 8.77 -3.61 -16.90
CA TRP A 172 9.45 -4.82 -17.38
C TRP A 172 10.44 -5.33 -16.33
N SER A 173 11.34 -4.47 -15.86
CA SER A 173 12.30 -4.84 -14.83
C SER A 173 11.63 -5.35 -13.53
N LEU A 174 10.55 -4.72 -13.08
CA LEU A 174 9.82 -5.16 -11.88
C LEU A 174 9.15 -6.53 -12.07
N ARG A 175 8.69 -6.83 -13.27
CA ARG A 175 8.01 -8.10 -13.60
C ARG A 175 8.98 -9.26 -13.78
N THR A 176 10.20 -8.98 -14.25
CA THR A 176 11.24 -9.99 -14.56
C THR A 176 12.34 -10.11 -13.51
N THR A 177 12.25 -9.36 -12.41
CA THR A 177 13.20 -9.45 -11.28
C THR A 177 12.61 -10.30 -10.15
N PRO A 178 13.35 -11.29 -9.61
CA PRO A 178 12.88 -12.10 -8.49
C PRO A 178 12.55 -11.27 -7.26
N ASN A 179 11.39 -11.53 -6.66
CA ASN A 179 10.95 -10.85 -5.46
C ASN A 179 11.44 -11.59 -4.21
N LYS A 180 12.03 -10.86 -3.25
CA LYS A 180 12.57 -11.44 -2.01
C LYS A 180 11.56 -12.23 -1.18
N SER A 181 10.27 -11.90 -1.27
CA SER A 181 9.26 -12.58 -0.46
C SER A 181 8.76 -13.88 -1.08
N THR A 182 8.80 -13.99 -2.41
CA THR A 182 8.33 -15.18 -3.15
C THR A 182 9.47 -16.05 -3.65
N GLY A 183 10.67 -15.47 -3.84
CA GLY A 183 11.82 -16.12 -4.46
C GLY A 183 11.74 -16.23 -5.98
N PHE A 184 10.58 -15.92 -6.57
CA PHE A 184 10.29 -16.02 -7.99
C PHE A 184 10.10 -14.64 -8.61
N THR A 185 10.20 -14.58 -9.95
CA THR A 185 9.79 -13.41 -10.71
C THR A 185 8.26 -13.31 -10.72
N PRO A 186 7.68 -12.11 -10.72
CA PRO A 186 6.25 -11.96 -10.96
C PRO A 186 5.81 -12.56 -12.29
N PHE A 187 6.67 -12.48 -13.31
CA PHE A 187 6.40 -13.04 -14.64
C PHE A 187 6.19 -14.56 -14.59
N PHE A 188 7.11 -15.30 -13.95
CA PHE A 188 6.96 -16.75 -13.77
C PHE A 188 5.69 -17.11 -13.02
N LEU A 189 5.39 -16.43 -11.91
CA LEU A 189 4.19 -16.73 -11.11
C LEU A 189 2.86 -16.46 -11.84
N VAL A 190 2.89 -15.63 -12.88
CA VAL A 190 1.72 -15.35 -13.74
C VAL A 190 1.63 -16.35 -14.88
N TYR A 191 2.72 -16.54 -15.65
CA TYR A 191 2.72 -17.24 -16.94
C TYR A 191 3.27 -18.67 -16.91
N GLY A 192 3.91 -19.08 -15.81
CA GLY A 192 4.51 -20.42 -15.69
C GLY A 192 5.90 -20.55 -16.31
N ALA A 193 6.36 -19.54 -17.00
CA ALA A 193 7.68 -19.51 -17.64
C ALA A 193 8.37 -18.18 -17.37
N GLU A 194 9.70 -18.16 -17.34
CA GLU A 194 10.46 -16.92 -17.27
C GLU A 194 10.40 -16.15 -18.60
N ALA A 195 10.41 -14.84 -18.52
CA ALA A 195 10.49 -14.00 -19.72
C ALA A 195 11.81 -14.20 -20.46
N VAL A 196 11.77 -14.19 -21.78
CA VAL A 196 12.97 -14.02 -22.60
C VAL A 196 13.42 -12.57 -22.47
N ILE A 197 14.61 -12.36 -21.94
CA ILE A 197 15.16 -11.01 -21.74
C ILE A 197 16.13 -10.65 -22.88
N PRO A 198 16.42 -9.36 -23.12
CA PRO A 198 17.29 -8.94 -24.22
C PRO A 198 18.65 -9.63 -24.25
N THR A 199 19.21 -9.95 -23.08
CA THR A 199 20.48 -10.69 -22.98
C THR A 199 20.38 -12.13 -23.48
N ASP A 200 19.22 -12.78 -23.37
CA ASP A 200 19.02 -14.13 -23.92
C ASP A 200 19.14 -14.11 -25.44
N ILE A 201 18.69 -13.03 -26.07
CA ILE A 201 18.79 -12.83 -27.53
C ILE A 201 20.21 -12.42 -27.91
N GLU A 202 20.83 -11.52 -27.15
CA GLU A 202 22.19 -11.01 -27.43
C GLU A 202 23.27 -12.09 -27.32
N PHE A 203 23.10 -13.04 -26.39
CA PHE A 203 24.06 -14.13 -26.17
C PHE A 203 23.59 -15.48 -26.70
N ASP A 204 22.61 -15.51 -27.61
CA ASP A 204 22.11 -16.73 -28.28
C ASP A 204 21.83 -17.86 -27.24
N SER A 205 21.08 -17.56 -26.19
CA SER A 205 20.80 -18.57 -25.16
C SER A 205 20.15 -19.82 -25.77
N PRO A 206 20.39 -21.02 -25.22
CA PRO A 206 19.78 -22.26 -25.73
C PRO A 206 18.24 -22.16 -25.83
N ARG A 207 17.63 -21.42 -24.99
CA ARG A 207 16.18 -21.16 -24.96
C ARG A 207 15.68 -20.42 -26.21
N VAL A 208 16.54 -19.63 -26.85
CA VAL A 208 16.21 -18.89 -28.07
C VAL A 208 16.63 -19.68 -29.31
N THR A 209 17.79 -20.34 -29.28
CA THR A 209 18.39 -21.01 -30.45
C THR A 209 17.82 -22.40 -30.70
N MET A 210 17.39 -23.09 -29.63
CA MET A 210 16.88 -24.47 -29.72
C MET A 210 15.34 -24.56 -29.73
N TYR A 211 14.65 -23.45 -30.01
CA TYR A 211 13.19 -23.44 -30.05
C TYR A 211 12.69 -24.25 -31.23
N THR A 212 11.94 -25.33 -30.94
CA THR A 212 11.11 -26.06 -31.91
C THR A 212 9.64 -26.02 -31.46
N GLU A 213 8.70 -26.07 -32.41
CA GLU A 213 7.27 -25.95 -32.13
C GLU A 213 6.74 -27.17 -31.36
N GLU A 214 7.30 -28.35 -31.65
CA GLU A 214 6.93 -29.60 -30.98
C GLU A 214 7.41 -29.62 -29.51
N GLU A 215 8.67 -29.28 -29.25
CA GLU A 215 9.21 -29.18 -27.88
C GLU A 215 8.53 -28.08 -27.07
N ALA A 216 8.06 -27.01 -27.73
CA ALA A 216 7.34 -25.93 -27.07
C ALA A 216 5.95 -26.38 -26.56
N GLU A 217 5.27 -27.29 -27.26
CA GLU A 217 3.98 -27.82 -26.80
C GLU A 217 4.14 -28.75 -25.59
N GLU A 218 5.16 -29.63 -25.63
CA GLU A 218 5.51 -30.49 -24.49
C GLU A 218 5.93 -29.68 -23.27
N ALA A 219 6.78 -28.65 -23.45
CA ALA A 219 7.19 -27.73 -22.41
C ALA A 219 6.04 -26.89 -21.85
N ARG A 220 4.97 -26.65 -22.61
CA ARG A 220 3.77 -25.96 -22.07
C ARG A 220 3.00 -26.85 -21.10
N GLN A 221 2.90 -28.14 -21.36
CA GLN A 221 2.26 -29.08 -20.42
C GLN A 221 3.06 -29.18 -19.13
N ASP A 222 4.36 -29.35 -19.22
CA ASP A 222 5.25 -29.39 -18.07
C ASP A 222 5.24 -28.05 -17.28
N SER A 223 5.10 -26.93 -17.99
CA SER A 223 5.07 -25.62 -17.35
C SER A 223 3.83 -25.37 -16.49
N VAL A 224 2.72 -26.06 -16.71
CA VAL A 224 1.52 -25.95 -15.86
C VAL A 224 1.78 -26.58 -14.49
N ASP A 225 2.37 -27.76 -14.46
CA ASP A 225 2.70 -28.46 -13.21
C ASP A 225 3.80 -27.71 -12.45
N LEU A 226 4.83 -27.22 -13.13
CA LEU A 226 5.89 -26.40 -12.58
C LEU A 226 5.35 -25.06 -12.02
N LEU A 227 4.34 -24.47 -12.66
CA LEU A 227 3.70 -23.25 -12.17
C LEU A 227 2.99 -23.49 -10.84
N GLU A 228 2.27 -24.61 -10.73
CA GLU A 228 1.53 -24.93 -9.49
C GLU A 228 2.49 -25.19 -8.33
N GLU A 229 3.55 -25.97 -8.58
CA GLU A 229 4.63 -26.21 -7.61
C GLU A 229 5.33 -24.90 -7.23
N GLY A 230 5.69 -24.06 -8.20
CA GLY A 230 6.30 -22.75 -7.97
C GLY A 230 5.43 -21.83 -7.14
N ARG A 231 4.10 -21.84 -7.33
CA ARG A 231 3.14 -21.07 -6.52
C ARG A 231 3.05 -21.57 -5.08
N LEU A 232 3.09 -22.88 -4.87
CA LEU A 232 3.12 -23.47 -3.51
C LEU A 232 4.42 -23.11 -2.79
N LEU A 233 5.56 -23.17 -3.47
CA LEU A 233 6.85 -22.74 -2.92
C LEU A 233 6.86 -21.23 -2.61
N ALA A 234 6.34 -20.40 -3.51
CA ALA A 234 6.21 -18.97 -3.30
C ALA A 234 5.32 -18.64 -2.08
N LEU A 235 4.23 -19.37 -1.88
CA LEU A 235 3.37 -19.25 -0.72
C LEU A 235 4.13 -19.58 0.57
N SER A 236 4.88 -20.68 0.57
CA SER A 236 5.69 -21.12 1.70
C SER A 236 6.76 -20.10 2.07
N TRP A 237 7.50 -19.60 1.10
CA TRP A 237 8.54 -18.58 1.32
C TRP A 237 7.95 -17.24 1.75
N SER A 238 6.81 -16.83 1.18
CA SER A 238 6.08 -15.65 1.62
C SER A 238 5.65 -15.78 3.10
N SER A 239 5.22 -16.95 3.51
CA SER A 239 4.84 -17.24 4.91
C SER A 239 6.04 -17.09 5.85
N ILE A 240 7.17 -17.69 5.51
CA ILE A 240 8.42 -17.58 6.28
C ILE A 240 8.91 -16.14 6.37
N TYR A 241 8.91 -15.43 5.24
CA TYR A 241 9.29 -14.02 5.17
C TYR A 241 8.38 -13.14 6.05
N GLN A 242 7.08 -13.31 5.96
CA GLN A 242 6.10 -12.58 6.79
C GLN A 242 6.25 -12.93 8.28
N GLN A 243 6.55 -14.18 8.61
CA GLN A 243 6.80 -14.61 9.99
C GLN A 243 8.06 -13.93 10.54
N SER A 244 9.14 -13.84 9.77
CA SER A 244 10.37 -13.17 10.19
C SER A 244 10.15 -11.66 10.38
N LEU A 245 9.39 -11.02 9.51
CA LEU A 245 8.99 -9.62 9.66
C LEU A 245 8.16 -9.38 10.93
N ARG A 246 7.18 -10.27 11.20
CA ARG A 246 6.38 -10.21 12.44
C ARG A 246 7.25 -10.35 13.68
N ARG A 247 8.16 -11.32 13.69
CA ARG A 247 9.08 -11.52 14.82
C ARG A 247 9.96 -10.29 15.06
N TYR A 248 10.53 -9.73 14.00
CA TYR A 248 11.36 -8.52 14.09
C TYR A 248 10.56 -7.31 14.61
N HIS A 249 9.37 -7.08 14.07
CA HIS A 249 8.50 -5.98 14.47
C HIS A 249 8.03 -6.16 15.92
N ASN A 250 7.54 -7.36 16.26
CA ASN A 250 6.95 -7.63 17.57
C ASN A 250 7.96 -7.56 18.72
N ARG A 251 9.25 -7.79 18.47
CA ARG A 251 10.31 -7.54 19.47
C ARG A 251 10.38 -6.07 19.92
N LYS A 252 9.91 -5.14 19.11
CA LYS A 252 9.95 -3.70 19.40
C LYS A 252 8.59 -3.16 19.87
N VAL A 253 7.57 -4.00 19.93
CA VAL A 253 6.22 -3.60 20.34
C VAL A 253 6.20 -3.31 21.83
N ARG A 254 5.71 -2.15 22.20
CA ARG A 254 5.26 -1.83 23.56
C ARG A 254 3.74 -1.65 23.50
N PRO A 255 2.96 -2.63 23.93
CA PRO A 255 1.51 -2.54 23.87
C PRO A 255 0.99 -1.30 24.60
N ARG A 256 0.09 -0.58 23.96
CA ARG A 256 -0.68 0.50 24.55
C ARG A 256 -2.15 0.13 24.40
N SER A 257 -2.78 -0.18 25.48
CA SER A 257 -4.22 -0.41 25.53
C SER A 257 -4.89 0.80 26.19
N PHE A 258 -5.87 1.36 25.51
CA PHE A 258 -6.69 2.43 26.02
C PHE A 258 -8.11 1.93 26.22
N GLN A 259 -8.81 2.55 27.21
CA GLN A 259 -10.20 2.25 27.51
C GLN A 259 -11.11 3.43 27.08
N GLU A 260 -12.40 3.17 26.98
CA GLU A 260 -13.37 4.25 26.75
C GLU A 260 -13.32 5.23 27.91
N GLY A 261 -13.24 6.51 27.59
CA GLY A 261 -13.08 7.59 28.58
C GLY A 261 -11.64 8.05 28.78
N ASP A 262 -10.63 7.33 28.31
CA ASP A 262 -9.23 7.74 28.44
C ASP A 262 -8.94 9.02 27.65
N LEU A 263 -8.10 9.88 28.23
CA LEU A 263 -7.59 11.09 27.58
C LEU A 263 -6.32 10.79 26.81
N VAL A 264 -6.33 11.12 25.53
CA VAL A 264 -5.19 10.88 24.63
C VAL A 264 -4.82 12.14 23.86
N LEU A 265 -3.57 12.25 23.49
CA LEU A 265 -3.08 13.20 22.47
C LEU A 265 -2.98 12.47 21.13
N ARG A 266 -3.23 13.17 20.05
CA ARG A 266 -3.17 12.65 18.69
C ARG A 266 -1.98 13.24 17.95
N LEU A 267 -1.18 12.40 17.30
CA LEU A 267 -0.09 12.84 16.46
C LEU A 267 -0.62 13.48 15.18
N ILE A 268 -0.28 14.74 14.93
CA ILE A 268 -0.68 15.45 13.72
C ILE A 268 0.07 14.87 12.53
N GLN A 269 -0.64 14.38 11.55
CA GLN A 269 -0.06 14.06 10.24
C GLN A 269 0.22 15.39 9.53
N ARG A 270 1.50 15.66 9.24
CA ARG A 270 1.92 16.93 8.64
C ARG A 270 1.16 17.19 7.35
N THR A 271 0.32 18.21 7.35
CA THR A 271 -0.31 18.77 6.16
C THR A 271 0.53 19.93 5.63
N ALA A 272 0.46 20.17 4.31
CA ALA A 272 1.12 21.30 3.68
C ALA A 272 0.68 22.61 4.38
N GLY A 273 1.64 23.41 4.87
CA GLY A 273 1.39 24.69 5.57
C GLY A 273 1.74 24.70 7.06
N GLN A 274 2.14 23.59 7.66
CA GLN A 274 2.59 23.59 9.06
C GLN A 274 4.02 24.13 9.21
N HIS A 275 4.20 25.08 10.15
CA HIS A 275 5.52 25.62 10.50
C HIS A 275 6.35 24.61 11.31
N LYS A 276 7.67 24.74 11.25
CA LYS A 276 8.61 23.88 12.03
C LYS A 276 8.41 23.96 13.56
N LEU A 277 7.82 25.05 14.04
CA LEU A 277 7.50 25.27 15.46
C LEU A 277 6.12 24.80 15.88
N SER A 278 5.33 24.22 14.98
CA SER A 278 4.02 23.66 15.31
C SER A 278 4.19 22.41 16.17
N ALA A 279 3.37 22.31 17.23
CA ALA A 279 3.36 21.14 18.10
C ALA A 279 3.02 19.88 17.30
N PRO A 280 3.78 18.78 17.44
CA PRO A 280 3.47 17.54 16.74
C PRO A 280 2.23 16.82 17.27
N TRP A 281 1.81 17.11 18.48
CA TRP A 281 0.65 16.50 19.12
C TRP A 281 -0.49 17.50 19.33
N GLU A 282 -1.71 17.06 19.10
CA GLU A 282 -2.95 17.82 19.34
C GLU A 282 -3.89 17.10 20.31
N GLY A 283 -4.82 17.84 20.89
CA GLY A 283 -5.78 17.35 21.87
C GLY A 283 -5.74 18.18 23.16
N PRO A 284 -6.31 17.67 24.28
CA PRO A 284 -6.68 16.26 24.51
C PRO A 284 -7.97 15.82 23.84
N PHE A 285 -8.02 14.53 23.47
CA PHE A 285 -9.21 13.84 22.99
C PHE A 285 -9.63 12.78 24.00
N ILE A 286 -10.92 12.44 24.01
CA ILE A 286 -11.48 11.36 24.81
C ILE A 286 -11.73 10.17 23.88
N ILE A 287 -11.35 8.97 24.30
CA ILE A 287 -11.71 7.75 23.60
C ILE A 287 -13.21 7.49 23.78
N ASN A 288 -13.96 7.55 22.68
CA ASN A 288 -15.40 7.33 22.68
C ASN A 288 -15.78 5.86 22.48
N LYS A 289 -15.02 5.16 21.64
CA LYS A 289 -15.29 3.76 21.32
C LYS A 289 -13.99 3.04 21.00
N VAL A 290 -13.85 1.85 21.59
CA VAL A 290 -12.75 0.93 21.29
C VAL A 290 -13.21 -0.01 20.18
N LEU A 291 -12.46 -0.06 19.08
CA LEU A 291 -12.64 -1.04 18.03
C LEU A 291 -11.61 -2.16 18.20
N GLY A 292 -11.88 -3.33 17.68
CA GLY A 292 -10.86 -4.37 17.59
C GLY A 292 -9.63 -3.88 16.81
N ASN A 293 -8.46 -4.49 17.03
CA ASN A 293 -7.20 -4.16 16.33
C ASN A 293 -6.57 -2.81 16.69
N ASP A 294 -6.63 -2.42 17.98
CA ASP A 294 -5.98 -1.21 18.50
C ASP A 294 -6.42 0.09 17.78
N SER A 295 -7.68 0.16 17.44
CA SER A 295 -8.31 1.30 16.75
C SER A 295 -9.38 1.93 17.64
N TYR A 296 -9.42 3.26 17.64
CA TYR A 296 -10.21 4.05 18.58
C TYR A 296 -10.94 5.19 17.88
N TYR A 297 -12.21 5.43 18.23
CA TYR A 297 -12.89 6.67 17.88
C TYR A 297 -12.64 7.71 18.97
N LEU A 298 -12.38 8.95 18.56
CA LEU A 298 -12.02 10.05 19.44
C LEU A 298 -13.09 11.13 19.42
N ILE A 299 -13.30 11.80 20.56
CA ILE A 299 -14.08 13.02 20.70
C ILE A 299 -13.19 14.11 21.30
N ASP A 300 -13.36 15.34 20.84
CA ASP A 300 -12.62 16.49 21.37
C ASP A 300 -13.02 16.76 22.83
N ALA A 301 -12.07 16.66 23.75
CA ALA A 301 -12.30 16.88 25.17
C ALA A 301 -12.59 18.35 25.51
N GLN A 302 -12.23 19.31 24.65
CA GLN A 302 -12.46 20.74 24.85
C GLN A 302 -13.87 21.19 24.40
N LYS A 303 -14.60 20.32 23.69
CA LYS A 303 -15.98 20.53 23.28
C LYS A 303 -16.85 19.42 23.86
N PRO A 304 -17.11 19.44 25.21
CA PRO A 304 -17.98 18.43 25.80
C PRO A 304 -19.40 18.61 25.23
N ARG A 305 -20.10 17.48 25.06
CA ARG A 305 -21.51 17.43 24.64
C ARG A 305 -22.32 18.48 25.35
N ALA A 306 -22.63 19.59 24.70
CA ALA A 306 -23.70 20.47 25.14
C ALA A 306 -24.99 19.63 25.10
N CYS A 307 -25.67 19.60 26.24
CA CYS A 307 -26.95 18.93 26.43
C CYS A 307 -27.89 19.17 25.24
N LYS A 308 -28.44 18.11 24.74
CA LYS A 308 -29.70 18.00 23.97
C LYS A 308 -29.89 18.97 22.80
N ARG A 309 -29.86 18.37 21.63
CA ARG A 309 -30.31 18.86 20.31
C ARG A 309 -29.28 19.72 19.57
N ASP A 310 -28.87 19.12 18.45
CA ASP A 310 -28.10 19.65 17.34
C ASP A 310 -26.58 19.75 17.50
N ASP A 311 -25.97 18.73 16.89
CA ASP A 311 -24.72 18.70 16.16
C ASP A 311 -23.56 19.59 16.60
N SER A 312 -22.60 19.04 17.34
CA SER A 312 -21.18 19.24 17.07
C SER A 312 -20.19 18.70 18.10
N GLY A 313 -20.55 17.68 18.84
CA GLY A 313 -19.53 16.76 19.39
C GLY A 313 -19.17 15.76 18.30
N LYS A 314 -18.52 16.18 17.20
CA LYS A 314 -18.21 15.28 16.10
C LYS A 314 -17.20 14.27 16.57
N GLU A 315 -17.67 13.03 16.72
CA GLU A 315 -16.83 11.84 16.68
C GLU A 315 -15.92 11.94 15.44
N THR A 316 -14.66 11.57 15.58
CA THR A 316 -13.77 11.56 14.41
C THR A 316 -14.40 10.67 13.33
N GLU A 317 -14.54 11.17 12.13
CA GLU A 317 -15.13 10.42 11.00
C GLU A 317 -14.38 9.11 10.70
N ARG A 318 -13.21 8.92 11.31
CA ARG A 318 -12.30 7.77 11.09
C ARG A 318 -11.70 7.30 12.40
N PRO A 319 -11.53 5.98 12.59
CA PRO A 319 -10.83 5.44 13.74
C PRO A 319 -9.32 5.73 13.65
N TRP A 320 -8.70 5.93 14.81
CA TRP A 320 -7.27 6.19 14.99
C TRP A 320 -6.58 4.98 15.59
N ASN A 321 -5.36 4.69 15.11
CA ASN A 321 -4.55 3.59 15.63
C ASN A 321 -3.75 4.02 16.87
N ALA A 322 -3.56 3.10 17.81
CA ALA A 322 -2.74 3.29 19.00
C ALA A 322 -1.31 3.83 18.73
N ASN A 323 -0.76 3.60 17.54
CA ASN A 323 0.56 4.13 17.14
C ASN A 323 0.57 5.65 16.95
N LEU A 324 -0.59 6.27 16.83
CA LEU A 324 -0.78 7.70 16.61
C LEU A 324 -1.39 8.41 17.84
N LEU A 325 -1.60 7.68 18.93
CA LEU A 325 -2.13 8.14 20.20
C LEU A 325 -1.09 8.10 21.31
#